data_aae238ef3c9e7c7de8ff22846555b4de
#
_entry.id   aae238ef3c9e7c7de8ff22846555b4de
#
_cell.length_a   1.000
_cell.length_b   1.000
_cell.length_c   1.000
_cell.angle_alpha   90.00
_cell.angle_beta   90.00
_cell.angle_gamma   90.00
#
_symmetry.space_group_name_H-M   'P 1'
#
loop_
_entity.id
_entity.type
_entity.pdbx_description
1 polymer ?
#
loop_
_entity_poly.entity_id
_entity_poly.type
_entity_poly.pdbx_seq_one_letter_code
_entity_poly.pdbx_strand_id
1 'polypeptide(L)'
;MLLEYKNAVIYGAGGSIGGAVARAFAREGAKVHLAGLTHKSLEEVAEEIRSAGGVAETARVDAIDETAVDRHADAVAASAGGIDVSFNLISVGDVQGTPLAEMPLEDFERPVMTAVRTQFLTSRAAARHMIPQGSGVILFFGGYGDPVRDYYIGGFQIALNAIESLRRQLASELGPHGIRAVTLQTGGVPETIPEGFDGREVITEGIVGQTMLGRAATLEDVGNVAAFAASDHARTMTATALNISCGAIVG
;
A
#
# COMPACT_ATOMS: atom_id res chain seq x y z
N MET A 1 10.14 -2.54 -19.81
CA MET A 1 9.63 -2.79 -18.45
C MET A 1 9.88 -1.56 -17.60
N LEU A 2 8.92 -1.17 -16.78
CA LEU A 2 9.02 0.06 -15.96
C LEU A 2 9.94 -0.09 -14.75
N LEU A 3 10.13 -1.30 -14.24
CA LEU A 3 10.81 -1.60 -12.98
C LEU A 3 11.97 -2.61 -13.16
N GLU A 4 12.54 -2.65 -14.35
CA GLU A 4 13.68 -3.53 -14.63
C GLU A 4 14.85 -3.22 -13.70
N TYR A 5 15.43 -4.26 -13.09
CA TYR A 5 16.50 -4.19 -12.09
C TYR A 5 16.13 -3.52 -10.74
N LYS A 6 14.84 -3.25 -10.47
CA LYS A 6 14.40 -2.68 -9.19
C LYS A 6 14.10 -3.77 -8.17
N ASN A 7 14.48 -3.52 -6.91
CA ASN A 7 14.14 -4.35 -5.76
C ASN A 7 12.99 -3.69 -5.00
N ALA A 8 11.83 -4.36 -4.96
CA ALA A 8 10.63 -3.83 -4.33
C ALA A 8 10.23 -4.67 -3.11
N VAL A 9 10.13 -4.03 -1.95
CA VAL A 9 9.61 -4.64 -0.72
C VAL A 9 8.13 -4.29 -0.59
N ILE A 10 7.28 -5.31 -0.46
CA ILE A 10 5.83 -5.16 -0.33
C ILE A 10 5.39 -5.82 0.96
N TYR A 11 4.98 -5.01 1.93
CA TYR A 11 4.37 -5.48 3.18
C TYR A 11 2.86 -5.65 3.00
N GLY A 12 2.30 -6.73 3.53
CA GLY A 12 0.91 -7.11 3.29
C GLY A 12 0.68 -7.75 1.92
N ALA A 13 1.74 -8.30 1.31
CA ALA A 13 1.73 -8.85 -0.05
C ALA A 13 0.80 -10.06 -0.25
N GLY A 14 0.42 -10.76 0.81
CA GLY A 14 -0.54 -11.87 0.74
C GLY A 14 -2.01 -11.45 0.66
N GLY A 15 -2.32 -10.15 0.76
CA GLY A 15 -3.67 -9.59 0.58
C GLY A 15 -4.00 -9.30 -0.88
N SER A 16 -5.28 -9.01 -1.18
CA SER A 16 -5.77 -8.79 -2.55
C SER A 16 -4.99 -7.67 -3.26
N ILE A 17 -4.87 -6.49 -2.65
CA ILE A 17 -4.15 -5.35 -3.22
C ILE A 17 -2.64 -5.64 -3.26
N GLY A 18 -2.07 -6.16 -2.16
CA GLY A 18 -0.65 -6.47 -2.07
C GLY A 18 -0.21 -7.49 -3.13
N GLY A 19 -0.98 -8.54 -3.33
CA GLY A 19 -0.74 -9.55 -4.36
C GLY A 19 -0.85 -8.97 -5.78
N ALA A 20 -1.85 -8.12 -6.04
CA ALA A 20 -2.01 -7.47 -7.34
C ALA A 20 -0.83 -6.55 -7.67
N VAL A 21 -0.39 -5.74 -6.71
CA VAL A 21 0.80 -4.87 -6.84
C VAL A 21 2.05 -5.72 -7.07
N ALA A 22 2.23 -6.80 -6.30
CA ALA A 22 3.39 -7.67 -6.44
C ALA A 22 3.48 -8.30 -7.84
N ARG A 23 2.37 -8.80 -8.36
CA ARG A 23 2.29 -9.33 -9.74
C ARG A 23 2.57 -8.24 -10.77
N ALA A 24 2.02 -7.04 -10.61
CA ALA A 24 2.28 -5.93 -11.52
C ALA A 24 3.75 -5.51 -11.51
N PHE A 25 4.38 -5.40 -10.34
CA PHE A 25 5.79 -5.07 -10.23
C PHE A 25 6.69 -6.11 -10.87
N ALA A 26 6.41 -7.40 -10.61
CA ALA A 26 7.16 -8.50 -11.23
C ALA A 26 7.00 -8.53 -12.76
N ARG A 27 5.79 -8.30 -13.29
CA ARG A 27 5.51 -8.18 -14.72
C ARG A 27 6.30 -7.04 -15.36
N GLU A 28 6.53 -5.97 -14.61
CA GLU A 28 7.34 -4.82 -15.04
C GLU A 28 8.85 -4.99 -14.76
N GLY A 29 9.30 -6.18 -14.36
CA GLY A 29 10.70 -6.55 -14.25
C GLY A 29 11.34 -6.35 -12.88
N ALA A 30 10.57 -6.00 -11.85
CA ALA A 30 11.10 -5.92 -10.50
C ALA A 30 11.34 -7.31 -9.89
N LYS A 31 12.38 -7.43 -9.06
CA LYS A 31 12.48 -8.46 -8.05
C LYS A 31 11.62 -8.04 -6.86
N VAL A 32 10.63 -8.86 -6.49
CA VAL A 32 9.70 -8.52 -5.41
C VAL A 32 10.00 -9.33 -4.15
N HIS A 33 10.06 -8.64 -3.01
CA HIS A 33 10.25 -9.20 -1.67
C HIS A 33 8.92 -9.06 -0.92
N LEU A 34 8.21 -10.19 -0.80
CA LEU A 34 6.85 -10.28 -0.26
C LEU A 34 6.89 -10.51 1.23
N ALA A 35 6.39 -9.57 2.02
CA ALA A 35 6.39 -9.63 3.47
C ALA A 35 4.97 -9.60 4.05
N GLY A 36 4.73 -10.35 5.12
CA GLY A 36 3.45 -10.41 5.83
C GLY A 36 3.42 -11.49 6.89
N LEU A 37 2.30 -11.64 7.59
CA LEU A 37 2.15 -12.59 8.70
C LEU A 37 1.87 -14.03 8.24
N THR A 38 1.12 -14.20 7.15
CA THR A 38 0.62 -15.50 6.70
C THR A 38 1.48 -16.03 5.56
N HIS A 39 2.41 -16.93 5.89
CA HIS A 39 3.35 -17.49 4.91
C HIS A 39 2.64 -18.15 3.71
N LYS A 40 1.54 -18.86 3.95
CA LYS A 40 0.79 -19.54 2.88
C LYS A 40 0.34 -18.56 1.78
N SER A 41 -0.31 -17.46 2.15
CA SER A 41 -0.79 -16.48 1.16
C SER A 41 0.35 -15.74 0.45
N LEU A 42 1.51 -15.56 1.11
CA LEU A 42 2.70 -15.03 0.46
C LEU A 42 3.26 -15.98 -0.59
N GLU A 43 3.34 -17.29 -0.27
CA GLU A 43 3.83 -18.30 -1.22
C GLU A 43 2.88 -18.48 -2.40
N GLU A 44 1.57 -18.43 -2.21
CA GLU A 44 0.61 -18.46 -3.31
C GLU A 44 0.87 -17.35 -4.33
N VAL A 45 1.06 -16.11 -3.86
CA VAL A 45 1.42 -14.97 -4.73
C VAL A 45 2.79 -15.14 -5.36
N ALA A 46 3.78 -15.62 -4.60
CA ALA A 46 5.15 -15.83 -5.10
C ALA A 46 5.20 -16.91 -6.18
N GLU A 47 4.45 -18.01 -6.01
CA GLU A 47 4.37 -19.10 -6.98
C GLU A 47 3.77 -18.64 -8.32
N GLU A 48 2.68 -17.85 -8.27
CA GLU A 48 2.09 -17.24 -9.45
C GLU A 48 3.11 -16.37 -10.20
N ILE A 49 3.85 -15.53 -9.47
CA ILE A 49 4.89 -14.65 -10.05
C ILE A 49 6.01 -15.48 -10.68
N ARG A 50 6.53 -16.50 -9.97
CA ARG A 50 7.61 -17.37 -10.46
C ARG A 50 7.15 -18.16 -11.68
N SER A 51 5.91 -18.67 -11.67
CA SER A 51 5.32 -19.41 -12.81
C SER A 51 5.15 -18.53 -14.05
N ALA A 52 4.96 -17.22 -13.87
CA ALA A 52 4.94 -16.23 -14.95
C ALA A 52 6.35 -15.75 -15.38
N GLY A 53 7.42 -16.33 -14.80
CA GLY A 53 8.81 -15.97 -15.12
C GLY A 53 9.38 -14.79 -14.36
N GLY A 54 8.65 -14.27 -13.36
CA GLY A 54 9.13 -13.21 -12.47
C GLY A 54 9.98 -13.73 -11.30
N VAL A 55 10.53 -12.80 -10.52
CA VAL A 55 11.36 -13.13 -9.35
C VAL A 55 10.68 -12.66 -8.09
N ALA A 56 10.35 -13.60 -7.19
CA ALA A 56 9.69 -13.32 -5.92
C ALA A 56 10.34 -14.10 -4.78
N GLU A 57 10.61 -13.41 -3.67
CA GLU A 57 11.04 -13.97 -2.39
C GLU A 57 10.00 -13.66 -1.33
N THR A 58 9.82 -14.56 -0.35
CA THR A 58 8.85 -14.39 0.72
C THR A 58 9.51 -14.34 2.07
N ALA A 59 8.96 -13.53 2.98
CA ALA A 59 9.40 -13.47 4.36
C ALA A 59 8.20 -13.29 5.31
N ARG A 60 8.17 -14.05 6.40
CA ARG A 60 7.24 -13.80 7.49
C ARG A 60 7.73 -12.63 8.33
N VAL A 61 7.01 -11.50 8.26
CA VAL A 61 7.34 -10.27 8.98
C VAL A 61 6.09 -9.73 9.66
N ASP A 62 6.20 -9.49 10.96
CA ASP A 62 5.21 -8.69 11.69
C ASP A 62 5.62 -7.22 11.58
N ALA A 63 4.88 -6.43 10.85
CA ALA A 63 5.21 -5.03 10.62
C ALA A 63 4.93 -4.12 11.83
N ILE A 64 4.33 -4.62 12.88
CA ILE A 64 4.22 -3.93 14.18
C ILE A 64 5.50 -4.12 15.00
N ASP A 65 6.28 -5.15 14.74
CA ASP A 65 7.56 -5.41 15.39
C ASP A 65 8.70 -4.67 14.68
N GLU A 66 9.21 -3.63 15.32
CA GLU A 66 10.31 -2.79 14.84
C GLU A 66 11.55 -3.64 14.46
N THR A 67 11.93 -4.58 15.32
CA THR A 67 13.11 -5.41 15.10
C THR A 67 12.93 -6.35 13.91
N ALA A 68 11.73 -6.89 13.72
CA ALA A 68 11.41 -7.75 12.59
C ALA A 68 11.47 -6.99 11.26
N VAL A 69 10.93 -5.76 11.23
CA VAL A 69 10.95 -4.89 10.04
C VAL A 69 12.38 -4.47 9.69
N ASP A 70 13.15 -3.99 10.67
CA ASP A 70 14.54 -3.57 10.44
C ASP A 70 15.40 -4.73 9.93
N ARG A 71 15.31 -5.89 10.56
CA ARG A 71 16.06 -7.11 10.16
C ARG A 71 15.69 -7.56 8.74
N HIS A 72 14.41 -7.49 8.38
CA HIS A 72 13.96 -7.85 7.04
C HIS A 72 14.51 -6.87 5.99
N ALA A 73 14.41 -5.57 6.22
CA ALA A 73 14.96 -4.58 5.30
C ALA A 73 16.49 -4.72 5.14
N ASP A 74 17.21 -4.96 6.24
CA ASP A 74 18.65 -5.19 6.21
C ASP A 74 19.00 -6.45 5.41
N ALA A 75 18.23 -7.54 5.56
CA ALA A 75 18.43 -8.77 4.80
C ALA A 75 18.17 -8.59 3.30
N VAL A 76 17.11 -7.89 2.93
CA VAL A 76 16.80 -7.56 1.53
C VAL A 76 17.92 -6.71 0.92
N ALA A 77 18.33 -5.64 1.60
CA ALA A 77 19.38 -4.76 1.10
C ALA A 77 20.72 -5.51 0.92
N ALA A 78 21.06 -6.39 1.85
CA ALA A 78 22.28 -7.19 1.77
C ALA A 78 22.24 -8.22 0.62
N SER A 79 21.10 -8.88 0.39
CA SER A 79 20.98 -9.94 -0.64
C SER A 79 20.75 -9.39 -2.04
N ALA A 80 20.02 -8.28 -2.17
CA ALA A 80 19.63 -7.68 -3.45
C ALA A 80 20.48 -6.48 -3.86
N GLY A 81 21.35 -5.98 -2.98
CA GLY A 81 22.20 -4.81 -3.24
C GLY A 81 21.52 -3.47 -2.95
N GLY A 82 20.30 -3.47 -2.43
CA GLY A 82 19.56 -2.27 -2.06
C GLY A 82 18.05 -2.45 -2.08
N ILE A 83 17.33 -1.38 -1.73
CA ILE A 83 15.86 -1.30 -1.79
C ILE A 83 15.50 -0.11 -2.67
N ASP A 84 14.80 -0.34 -3.78
CA ASP A 84 14.36 0.73 -4.68
C ASP A 84 12.94 1.21 -4.35
N VAL A 85 12.06 0.28 -3.94
CA VAL A 85 10.67 0.57 -3.64
C VAL A 85 10.27 -0.07 -2.32
N SER A 86 9.58 0.67 -1.46
CA SER A 86 8.91 0.15 -0.27
C SER A 86 7.43 0.50 -0.32
N PHE A 87 6.57 -0.50 -0.22
CA PHE A 87 5.12 -0.32 -0.23
C PHE A 87 4.46 -1.08 0.91
N ASN A 88 3.79 -0.34 1.79
CA ASN A 88 3.02 -0.91 2.89
C ASN A 88 1.53 -0.99 2.51
N LEU A 89 1.02 -2.21 2.43
CA LEU A 89 -0.36 -2.57 2.09
C LEU A 89 -0.99 -3.44 3.19
N ILE A 90 -0.56 -3.25 4.42
CA ILE A 90 -1.06 -3.99 5.57
C ILE A 90 -2.48 -3.54 5.90
N SER A 91 -3.38 -4.52 6.10
CA SER A 91 -4.72 -4.25 6.61
C SER A 91 -4.64 -3.65 8.01
N VAL A 92 -5.33 -2.57 8.22
CA VAL A 92 -5.31 -1.84 9.50
C VAL A 92 -6.32 -2.37 10.52
N GLY A 93 -7.19 -3.31 10.12
CA GLY A 93 -8.18 -3.93 11.00
C GLY A 93 -9.28 -2.95 11.43
N ASP A 94 -9.72 -2.09 10.51
CA ASP A 94 -10.77 -1.12 10.74
C ASP A 94 -12.13 -1.80 10.97
N VAL A 95 -12.94 -1.16 11.80
CA VAL A 95 -14.32 -1.54 12.07
C VAL A 95 -15.22 -0.46 11.50
N GLN A 96 -16.12 -0.88 10.62
CA GLN A 96 -17.06 0.01 9.93
C GLN A 96 -18.51 -0.33 10.33
N GLY A 97 -19.44 0.59 10.09
CA GLY A 97 -20.87 0.41 10.37
C GLY A 97 -21.29 0.81 11.77
N THR A 98 -20.39 1.22 12.67
CA THR A 98 -20.69 1.68 14.02
C THR A 98 -20.52 3.21 14.13
N PRO A 99 -21.57 3.95 14.57
CA PRO A 99 -21.42 5.39 14.83
C PRO A 99 -20.30 5.68 15.84
N LEU A 100 -19.56 6.76 15.64
CA LEU A 100 -18.45 7.14 16.55
C LEU A 100 -18.91 7.32 18.01
N ALA A 101 -20.15 7.78 18.23
CA ALA A 101 -20.70 7.93 19.57
C ALA A 101 -20.91 6.59 20.31
N GLU A 102 -20.95 5.47 19.59
CA GLU A 102 -21.20 4.13 20.12
C GLU A 102 -20.00 3.19 19.96
N MET A 103 -18.96 3.64 19.24
CA MET A 103 -17.81 2.82 18.90
C MET A 103 -16.92 2.56 20.13
N PRO A 104 -16.57 1.30 20.42
CA PRO A 104 -15.56 1.00 21.44
C PRO A 104 -14.21 1.65 21.12
N LEU A 105 -13.53 2.13 22.18
CA LEU A 105 -12.22 2.79 22.03
C LEU A 105 -11.21 1.92 21.28
N GLU A 106 -11.16 0.63 21.55
CA GLU A 106 -10.27 -0.32 20.89
C GLU A 106 -10.50 -0.38 19.37
N ASP A 107 -11.77 -0.38 18.93
CA ASP A 107 -12.12 -0.42 17.51
C ASP A 107 -11.80 0.90 16.80
N PHE A 108 -11.86 2.01 17.52
CA PHE A 108 -11.44 3.30 17.02
C PHE A 108 -9.91 3.42 16.91
N GLU A 109 -9.17 3.01 17.95
CA GLU A 109 -7.71 3.16 18.02
C GLU A 109 -6.96 2.18 17.11
N ARG A 110 -7.45 0.95 16.97
CA ARG A 110 -6.77 -0.11 16.23
C ARG A 110 -6.32 0.31 14.83
N PRO A 111 -7.17 0.82 13.93
CA PRO A 111 -6.75 1.23 12.61
C PRO A 111 -5.74 2.38 12.63
N VAL A 112 -5.91 3.34 13.54
CA VAL A 112 -4.99 4.48 13.66
C VAL A 112 -3.61 4.03 14.09
N MET A 113 -3.52 3.25 15.15
CA MET A 113 -2.25 2.76 15.70
C MET A 113 -1.54 1.81 14.73
N THR A 114 -2.28 0.89 14.12
CA THR A 114 -1.72 -0.05 13.14
C THR A 114 -1.18 0.69 11.93
N ALA A 115 -1.96 1.59 11.33
CA ALA A 115 -1.55 2.34 10.15
C ALA A 115 -0.30 3.18 10.43
N VAL A 116 -0.32 4.01 11.46
CA VAL A 116 0.78 4.93 11.76
C VAL A 116 2.05 4.15 12.11
N ARG A 117 1.93 3.13 12.96
CA ARG A 117 3.09 2.34 13.39
C ARG A 117 3.72 1.57 12.23
N THR A 118 2.93 0.81 11.48
CA THR A 118 3.47 -0.01 10.38
C THR A 118 4.02 0.86 9.26
N GLN A 119 3.34 1.94 8.90
CA GLN A 119 3.81 2.85 7.87
C GLN A 119 5.11 3.57 8.27
N PHE A 120 5.22 4.00 9.52
CA PHE A 120 6.45 4.60 10.02
C PHE A 120 7.62 3.60 10.00
N LEU A 121 7.43 2.39 10.56
CA LEU A 121 8.48 1.40 10.65
C LEU A 121 8.99 0.95 9.29
N THR A 122 8.08 0.65 8.35
CA THR A 122 8.46 0.18 7.01
C THR A 122 9.11 1.28 6.18
N SER A 123 8.63 2.53 6.29
CA SER A 123 9.22 3.67 5.62
C SER A 123 10.61 4.00 6.16
N ARG A 124 10.78 4.01 7.49
CA ARG A 124 12.06 4.26 8.14
C ARG A 124 13.10 3.20 7.77
N ALA A 125 12.71 1.92 7.83
CA ALA A 125 13.63 0.83 7.51
C ALA A 125 14.11 0.91 6.04
N ALA A 126 13.21 1.19 5.10
CA ALA A 126 13.59 1.39 3.70
C ALA A 126 14.47 2.63 3.52
N ALA A 127 14.11 3.77 4.14
CA ALA A 127 14.84 5.02 4.02
C ALA A 127 16.32 4.91 4.48
N ARG A 128 16.60 4.09 5.50
CA ARG A 128 17.98 3.83 5.97
C ARG A 128 18.88 3.27 4.86
N HIS A 129 18.33 2.50 3.94
CA HIS A 129 19.04 1.95 2.79
C HIS A 129 18.99 2.89 1.58
N MET A 130 17.86 3.57 1.35
CA MET A 130 17.67 4.48 0.22
C MET A 130 18.53 5.76 0.32
N ILE A 131 18.74 6.29 1.54
CA ILE A 131 19.56 7.51 1.75
C ILE A 131 20.98 7.33 1.20
N PRO A 132 21.75 6.31 1.57
CA PRO A 132 23.09 6.11 1.01
C PRO A 132 23.07 5.76 -0.49
N GLN A 133 21.96 5.19 -1.01
CA GLN A 133 21.78 4.95 -2.45
C GLN A 133 21.56 6.25 -3.24
N GLY A 134 21.07 7.33 -2.59
CA GLY A 134 20.67 8.56 -3.24
C GLY A 134 19.41 8.43 -4.10
N SER A 135 18.62 7.38 -3.92
CA SER A 135 17.39 7.11 -4.69
C SER A 135 16.48 6.14 -3.96
N GLY A 136 15.18 6.24 -4.24
CA GLY A 136 14.17 5.32 -3.73
C GLY A 136 12.76 5.86 -3.87
N VAL A 137 11.78 4.98 -3.69
CA VAL A 137 10.35 5.35 -3.70
C VAL A 137 9.64 4.67 -2.53
N ILE A 138 8.99 5.46 -1.70
CA ILE A 138 8.10 4.98 -0.64
C ILE A 138 6.66 5.23 -1.09
N LEU A 139 5.90 4.16 -1.26
CA LEU A 139 4.51 4.22 -1.66
C LEU A 139 3.59 4.05 -0.45
N PHE A 140 2.52 4.81 -0.49
CA PHE A 140 1.41 4.80 0.45
C PHE A 140 0.14 4.41 -0.27
N PHE A 141 -0.80 3.81 0.44
CA PHE A 141 -2.10 3.43 -0.10
C PHE A 141 -3.24 3.95 0.77
N GLY A 142 -4.29 4.42 0.14
CA GLY A 142 -5.47 4.92 0.78
C GLY A 142 -5.71 6.39 0.44
N GLY A 143 -5.15 7.29 1.22
CA GLY A 143 -5.34 8.72 1.05
C GLY A 143 -6.38 9.30 2.01
N TYR A 144 -6.77 10.52 1.75
CA TYR A 144 -7.78 11.24 2.53
C TYR A 144 -8.98 11.50 1.63
N GLY A 145 -10.11 11.76 2.23
CA GLY A 145 -11.32 12.15 1.53
C GLY A 145 -12.21 12.98 2.44
N ASP A 146 -13.29 13.49 1.88
CA ASP A 146 -14.32 14.15 2.66
C ASP A 146 -14.98 13.16 3.62
N PRO A 147 -15.52 13.65 4.75
CA PRO A 147 -16.29 12.79 5.64
C PRO A 147 -17.44 12.10 4.91
N VAL A 148 -17.51 10.79 5.02
CA VAL A 148 -18.56 9.99 4.41
C VAL A 148 -19.76 9.99 5.32
N ARG A 149 -20.87 10.57 4.86
CA ARG A 149 -22.15 10.54 5.56
C ARG A 149 -22.79 9.17 5.39
N ASP A 150 -23.49 8.71 6.39
CA ASP A 150 -24.31 7.48 6.39
C ASP A 150 -23.50 6.16 6.17
N TYR A 151 -22.16 6.25 6.22
CA TYR A 151 -21.26 5.11 6.15
C TYR A 151 -20.19 5.25 7.23
N TYR A 152 -20.45 4.68 8.39
CA TYR A 152 -19.64 4.85 9.60
C TYR A 152 -18.30 4.12 9.48
N ILE A 153 -17.27 4.86 9.09
CA ILE A 153 -15.92 4.30 8.85
C ILE A 153 -14.96 4.38 10.05
N GLY A 154 -15.46 4.82 11.19
CA GLY A 154 -14.74 4.79 12.46
C GLY A 154 -13.40 5.52 12.44
N GLY A 155 -12.38 4.87 13.00
CA GLY A 155 -11.01 5.38 13.02
C GLY A 155 -10.27 5.32 11.69
N PHE A 156 -10.84 4.68 10.65
CA PHE A 156 -10.17 4.48 9.37
C PHE A 156 -9.83 5.80 8.66
N GLN A 157 -10.76 6.75 8.60
CA GLN A 157 -10.51 8.07 8.01
C GLN A 157 -9.39 8.83 8.73
N ILE A 158 -9.32 8.69 10.03
CA ILE A 158 -8.27 9.32 10.85
C ILE A 158 -6.93 8.66 10.57
N ALA A 159 -6.90 7.33 10.45
CA ALA A 159 -5.71 6.58 10.04
C ALA A 159 -5.18 7.04 8.67
N LEU A 160 -6.06 7.19 7.67
CA LEU A 160 -5.70 7.67 6.34
C LEU A 160 -5.10 9.10 6.39
N ASN A 161 -5.72 10.01 7.12
CA ASN A 161 -5.20 11.37 7.29
C ASN A 161 -3.85 11.40 8.02
N ALA A 162 -3.67 10.54 9.02
CA ALA A 162 -2.41 10.43 9.76
C ALA A 162 -1.26 9.96 8.87
N ILE A 163 -1.47 8.93 8.03
CA ILE A 163 -0.44 8.46 7.10
C ILE A 163 -0.15 9.46 5.99
N GLU A 164 -1.15 10.24 5.54
CA GLU A 164 -0.93 11.34 4.59
C GLU A 164 -0.06 12.46 5.19
N SER A 165 -0.25 12.77 6.47
CA SER A 165 0.62 13.70 7.18
C SER A 165 2.05 13.17 7.27
N LEU A 166 2.22 11.89 7.60
CA LEU A 166 3.52 11.22 7.63
C LEU A 166 4.19 11.24 6.25
N ARG A 167 3.45 10.95 5.16
CA ARG A 167 3.97 11.01 3.80
C ARG A 167 4.54 12.38 3.45
N ARG A 168 3.82 13.46 3.79
CA ARG A 168 4.27 14.83 3.54
C ARG A 168 5.56 15.15 4.27
N GLN A 169 5.66 14.72 5.54
CA GLN A 169 6.87 14.90 6.34
C GLN A 169 8.04 14.11 5.75
N LEU A 170 7.84 12.84 5.40
CA LEU A 170 8.86 12.01 4.76
C LEU A 170 9.31 12.57 3.41
N ALA A 171 8.38 13.06 2.59
CA ALA A 171 8.73 13.69 1.31
C ALA A 171 9.64 14.92 1.51
N SER A 172 9.40 15.71 2.55
CA SER A 172 10.22 16.88 2.89
C SER A 172 11.63 16.48 3.37
N GLU A 173 11.72 15.48 4.24
CA GLU A 173 12.98 15.04 4.82
C GLU A 173 13.84 14.23 3.85
N LEU A 174 13.21 13.36 3.06
CA LEU A 174 13.89 12.40 2.19
C LEU A 174 14.12 12.92 0.77
N GLY A 175 13.38 13.95 0.35
CA GLY A 175 13.54 14.56 -0.99
C GLY A 175 14.96 15.01 -1.31
N PRO A 176 15.69 15.68 -0.40
CA PRO A 176 17.11 16.03 -0.61
C PRO A 176 18.03 14.83 -0.87
N HIS A 177 17.61 13.63 -0.51
CA HIS A 177 18.32 12.36 -0.75
C HIS A 177 17.85 11.63 -2.02
N GLY A 178 17.04 12.28 -2.87
CA GLY A 178 16.53 11.66 -4.10
C GLY A 178 15.42 10.63 -3.88
N ILE A 179 14.79 10.61 -2.69
CA ILE A 179 13.76 9.65 -2.34
C ILE A 179 12.37 10.31 -2.48
N ARG A 180 11.47 9.63 -3.15
CA ARG A 180 10.09 10.09 -3.38
C ARG A 180 9.12 9.42 -2.41
N ALA A 181 8.07 10.15 -2.01
CA ALA A 181 6.96 9.62 -1.22
C ALA A 181 5.64 9.98 -1.92
N VAL A 182 4.88 8.96 -2.34
CA VAL A 182 3.68 9.10 -3.17
C VAL A 182 2.58 8.21 -2.64
N THR A 183 1.35 8.73 -2.56
CA THR A 183 0.15 7.94 -2.21
C THR A 183 -0.61 7.53 -3.47
N LEU A 184 -1.09 6.28 -3.50
CA LEU A 184 -2.14 5.85 -4.41
C LEU A 184 -3.48 5.94 -3.69
N GLN A 185 -4.39 6.74 -4.24
CA GLN A 185 -5.67 7.06 -3.63
C GLN A 185 -6.82 6.44 -4.42
N THR A 186 -7.63 5.60 -3.77
CA THR A 186 -8.80 4.96 -4.37
C THR A 186 -10.10 5.42 -3.70
N GLY A 187 -11.21 5.34 -4.43
CA GLY A 187 -12.56 5.48 -3.87
C GLY A 187 -13.17 4.16 -3.41
N GLY A 188 -12.40 3.08 -3.50
CA GLY A 188 -12.79 1.70 -3.21
C GLY A 188 -12.43 0.78 -4.38
N VAL A 189 -12.14 -0.49 -4.05
CA VAL A 189 -11.81 -1.54 -5.01
C VAL A 189 -12.71 -2.73 -4.72
N PRO A 190 -13.86 -2.90 -5.40
CA PRO A 190 -14.85 -3.94 -5.09
C PRO A 190 -14.31 -5.37 -5.10
N GLU A 191 -13.25 -5.64 -5.87
CA GLU A 191 -12.59 -6.94 -5.90
C GLU A 191 -11.92 -7.33 -4.58
N THR A 192 -11.73 -6.38 -3.65
CA THR A 192 -11.19 -6.65 -2.30
C THR A 192 -12.27 -7.19 -1.35
N ILE A 193 -13.55 -7.05 -1.70
CA ILE A 193 -14.67 -7.55 -0.89
C ILE A 193 -14.79 -9.05 -1.15
N PRO A 194 -14.75 -9.91 -0.10
CA PRO A 194 -14.86 -11.36 -0.27
C PRO A 194 -16.13 -11.76 -1.05
N GLU A 195 -16.02 -12.81 -1.90
CA GLU A 195 -17.14 -13.26 -2.72
C GLU A 195 -18.40 -13.66 -1.92
N GLY A 196 -18.23 -14.21 -0.71
CA GLY A 196 -19.34 -14.60 0.17
C GLY A 196 -19.78 -13.51 1.15
N PHE A 197 -19.30 -12.26 1.00
CA PHE A 197 -19.66 -11.18 1.92
C PHE A 197 -21.11 -10.72 1.68
N ASP A 198 -21.92 -10.76 2.75
CA ASP A 198 -23.31 -10.29 2.69
C ASP A 198 -23.35 -8.78 2.42
N GLY A 199 -24.14 -8.37 1.42
CA GLY A 199 -24.20 -6.97 0.98
C GLY A 199 -23.09 -6.53 0.01
N ARG A 200 -22.23 -7.44 -0.49
CA ARG A 200 -21.17 -7.11 -1.47
C ARG A 200 -21.70 -6.34 -2.69
N GLU A 201 -22.86 -6.74 -3.22
CA GLU A 201 -23.46 -6.10 -4.39
C GLU A 201 -23.85 -4.65 -4.09
N VAL A 202 -24.51 -4.42 -2.95
CA VAL A 202 -24.94 -3.09 -2.51
C VAL A 202 -23.74 -2.16 -2.30
N ILE A 203 -22.67 -2.67 -1.66
CA ILE A 203 -21.44 -1.90 -1.47
C ILE A 203 -20.78 -1.59 -2.81
N THR A 204 -20.71 -2.57 -3.71
CA THR A 204 -20.15 -2.38 -5.06
C THR A 204 -20.92 -1.32 -5.85
N GLU A 205 -22.25 -1.41 -5.87
CA GLU A 205 -23.12 -0.41 -6.51
C GLU A 205 -22.93 0.97 -5.88
N GLY A 206 -22.81 1.05 -4.56
CA GLY A 206 -22.54 2.30 -3.84
C GLY A 206 -21.20 2.92 -4.24
N ILE A 207 -20.14 2.11 -4.34
CA ILE A 207 -18.81 2.56 -4.80
C ILE A 207 -18.90 3.06 -6.26
N VAL A 208 -19.50 2.29 -7.16
CA VAL A 208 -19.63 2.63 -8.58
C VAL A 208 -20.48 3.89 -8.76
N GLY A 209 -21.56 4.02 -8.01
CA GLY A 209 -22.47 5.17 -8.07
C GLY A 209 -21.82 6.51 -7.71
N GLN A 210 -20.71 6.49 -6.98
CA GLN A 210 -19.95 7.69 -6.65
C GLN A 210 -18.93 8.08 -7.72
N THR A 211 -18.66 7.22 -8.72
CA THR A 211 -17.64 7.46 -9.73
C THR A 211 -18.17 8.25 -10.92
N MET A 212 -17.33 9.12 -11.48
CA MET A 212 -17.67 9.84 -12.72
C MET A 212 -17.56 8.95 -13.97
N LEU A 213 -16.73 7.92 -13.92
CA LEU A 213 -16.52 7.00 -15.04
C LEU A 213 -17.53 5.85 -15.09
N GLY A 214 -18.47 5.75 -14.13
CA GLY A 214 -19.46 4.67 -14.06
C GLY A 214 -18.85 3.29 -13.79
N ARG A 215 -17.62 3.22 -13.30
CA ARG A 215 -16.92 2.00 -12.86
C ARG A 215 -16.00 2.30 -11.68
N ALA A 216 -15.73 1.32 -10.87
CA ALA A 216 -14.71 1.40 -9.84
C ALA A 216 -13.33 1.03 -10.40
N ALA A 217 -12.27 1.38 -9.66
CA ALA A 217 -10.93 0.87 -9.92
C ALA A 217 -10.86 -0.64 -9.67
N THR A 218 -10.08 -1.35 -10.49
CA THR A 218 -9.79 -2.78 -10.34
C THR A 218 -8.46 -2.99 -9.62
N LEU A 219 -8.19 -4.21 -9.17
CA LEU A 219 -6.88 -4.60 -8.66
C LEU A 219 -5.78 -4.40 -9.70
N GLU A 220 -6.09 -4.62 -10.97
CA GLU A 220 -5.17 -4.38 -12.09
C GLU A 220 -4.88 -2.88 -12.26
N ASP A 221 -5.89 -2.01 -12.20
CA ASP A 221 -5.72 -0.55 -12.24
C ASP A 221 -4.75 -0.08 -11.12
N VAL A 222 -4.94 -0.60 -9.90
CA VAL A 222 -4.05 -0.31 -8.76
C VAL A 222 -2.61 -0.76 -9.04
N GLY A 223 -2.42 -1.99 -9.51
CA GLY A 223 -1.10 -2.54 -9.83
C GLY A 223 -0.37 -1.74 -10.91
N ASN A 224 -1.09 -1.35 -11.98
CA ASN A 224 -0.52 -0.58 -13.09
C ASN A 224 -0.07 0.82 -12.66
N VAL A 225 -0.91 1.53 -11.89
CA VAL A 225 -0.54 2.86 -11.37
C VAL A 225 0.57 2.76 -10.32
N ALA A 226 0.58 1.73 -9.49
CA ALA A 226 1.68 1.47 -8.54
C ALA A 226 3.01 1.29 -9.28
N ALA A 227 3.04 0.49 -10.36
CA ALA A 227 4.23 0.28 -11.16
C ALA A 227 4.72 1.58 -11.81
N PHE A 228 3.81 2.39 -12.36
CA PHE A 228 4.15 3.72 -12.87
C PHE A 228 4.72 4.63 -11.78
N ALA A 229 4.06 4.72 -10.62
CA ALA A 229 4.49 5.56 -9.49
C ALA A 229 5.88 5.17 -8.96
N ALA A 230 6.18 3.87 -8.94
CA ALA A 230 7.47 3.34 -8.54
C ALA A 230 8.58 3.58 -9.56
N SER A 231 8.24 3.81 -10.82
CA SER A 231 9.20 3.91 -11.93
C SER A 231 9.86 5.29 -12.06
N ASP A 232 10.90 5.34 -12.87
CA ASP A 232 11.58 6.60 -13.25
C ASP A 232 10.72 7.49 -14.15
N HIS A 233 9.63 6.96 -14.74
CA HIS A 233 8.66 7.77 -15.48
C HIS A 233 7.91 8.75 -14.56
N ALA A 234 7.82 8.44 -13.26
CA ALA A 234 7.23 9.30 -12.24
C ALA A 234 8.27 10.10 -11.42
N ARG A 235 9.53 10.24 -11.90
CA ARG A 235 10.64 10.84 -11.14
C ARG A 235 10.41 12.26 -10.64
N THR A 236 9.47 13.00 -11.20
CA THR A 236 9.09 14.34 -10.75
C THR A 236 7.95 14.38 -9.76
N MET A 237 7.36 13.20 -9.45
CA MET A 237 6.21 13.08 -8.56
C MET A 237 6.67 12.68 -7.16
N THR A 238 6.53 13.60 -6.22
CA THR A 238 6.70 13.37 -4.78
C THR A 238 5.76 14.29 -4.01
N ALA A 239 5.52 14.02 -2.75
CA ALA A 239 4.63 14.78 -1.89
C ALA A 239 3.19 14.91 -2.42
N THR A 240 2.75 13.97 -3.26
CA THR A 240 1.45 14.01 -3.95
C THR A 240 0.70 12.68 -3.82
N ALA A 241 -0.60 12.71 -4.10
CA ALA A 241 -1.41 11.52 -4.30
C ALA A 241 -1.75 11.36 -5.79
N LEU A 242 -1.67 10.13 -6.28
CA LEU A 242 -2.19 9.73 -7.58
C LEU A 242 -3.60 9.19 -7.38
N ASN A 243 -4.57 9.94 -7.87
CA ASN A 243 -5.98 9.61 -7.73
C ASN A 243 -6.41 8.59 -8.79
N ILE A 244 -6.73 7.38 -8.34
CA ILE A 244 -7.21 6.26 -9.16
C ILE A 244 -8.64 5.87 -8.76
N SER A 245 -9.44 6.85 -8.31
CA SER A 245 -10.82 6.65 -7.82
C SER A 245 -11.89 6.61 -8.90
N CYS A 246 -11.52 6.67 -10.17
CA CYS A 246 -12.48 6.80 -11.28
C CYS A 246 -13.39 8.05 -11.16
N GLY A 247 -12.91 9.08 -10.46
CA GLY A 247 -13.64 10.32 -10.23
C GLY A 247 -14.55 10.31 -9.00
N ALA A 248 -14.46 9.31 -8.12
CA ALA A 248 -15.17 9.32 -6.83
C ALA A 248 -14.59 10.36 -5.87
N ILE A 249 -13.31 10.66 -5.99
CA ILE A 249 -12.62 11.69 -5.21
C ILE A 249 -12.20 12.81 -6.15
N VAL A 250 -12.62 14.03 -5.84
CA VAL A 250 -12.27 15.24 -6.60
C VAL A 250 -11.25 16.02 -5.77
N GLY A 251 -10.12 16.39 -6.38
CA GLY A 251 -9.06 17.17 -5.75
C GLY A 251 -9.13 18.65 -6.07
#